data_4b6f6bc26e00ba5aedbb771b3f3291b3
#
_entry.id   4b6f6bc26e00ba5aedbb771b3f3291b3
#
_cell.length_a   1.000
_cell.length_b   1.000
_cell.length_c   1.000
_cell.angle_alpha   90.00
_cell.angle_beta   90.00
_cell.angle_gamma   90.00
#
_symmetry.space_group_name_H-M   'P 1'
#
loop_
_entity.id
_entity.type
_entity.pdbx_description
1 polymer ?
#
loop_
_entity_poly.entity_id
_entity_poly.type
_entity_poly.pdbx_seq_one_letter_code
_entity_poly.pdbx_strand_id
1 'polypeptide(L)'
;MMWIFRASTEALRRMYARTDDRDTATTWATREAQYDAVCTWGIPDHALLQRLSAIDMPVFVANGDSDPMILPHYSCLLAGLIPHARVKIYPRLGARVLVPASRRVRRRRRGIPRRAGLAAW
;
A
#
# COMPACT_ATOMS: atom_id res chain seq x y z
N MET A 1 1.24 14.82 -21.26
CA MET A 1 2.37 13.89 -21.07
C MET A 1 3.49 14.43 -20.15
N MET A 2 3.79 15.72 -20.19
CA MET A 2 4.89 16.36 -19.41
C MET A 2 4.71 16.35 -17.86
N TRP A 3 3.50 16.24 -17.35
CA TRP A 3 3.19 16.23 -15.91
C TRP A 3 3.63 14.95 -15.18
N ILE A 4 3.57 13.81 -15.85
CA ILE A 4 3.92 12.51 -15.27
C ILE A 4 5.43 12.44 -14.99
N PHE A 5 6.24 12.95 -15.90
CA PHE A 5 7.70 12.97 -15.75
C PHE A 5 8.16 13.88 -14.59
N ARG A 6 7.55 15.06 -14.42
CA ARG A 6 7.91 15.97 -13.32
C ARG A 6 7.62 15.36 -11.95
N ALA A 7 6.46 14.74 -11.77
CA ALA A 7 6.10 14.11 -10.50
C ALA A 7 6.98 12.89 -10.19
N SER A 8 7.41 12.13 -11.23
CA SER A 8 8.34 11.01 -11.07
C SER A 8 9.72 11.48 -10.69
N THR A 9 10.23 12.52 -11.34
CA THR A 9 11.56 13.09 -11.05
C THR A 9 11.62 13.65 -9.63
N GLU A 10 10.57 14.34 -9.18
CA GLU A 10 10.50 14.87 -7.83
C GLU A 10 10.42 13.76 -6.77
N ALA A 11 9.67 12.69 -7.03
CA ALA A 11 9.63 11.53 -6.15
C ALA A 11 11.01 10.87 -6.04
N LEU A 12 11.70 10.65 -7.16
CA LEU A 12 13.05 10.13 -7.18
C LEU A 12 14.03 11.04 -6.43
N ARG A 13 13.97 12.36 -6.69
CA ARG A 13 14.81 13.32 -5.99
C ARG A 13 14.63 13.23 -4.47
N ARG A 14 13.41 13.10 -3.97
CA ARG A 14 13.14 12.92 -2.54
C ARG A 14 13.67 11.60 -1.99
N MET A 15 13.53 10.51 -2.76
CA MET A 15 14.08 9.21 -2.37
C MET A 15 15.61 9.24 -2.25
N TYR A 16 16.28 9.96 -3.15
CA TYR A 16 17.73 10.07 -3.17
C TYR A 16 18.28 11.25 -2.38
N ALA A 17 17.43 12.17 -1.89
CA ALA A 17 17.87 13.31 -1.07
C ALA A 17 18.43 12.89 0.31
N ARG A 18 17.97 11.76 0.84
CA ARG A 18 18.47 11.22 2.10
C ARG A 18 19.81 10.54 1.84
N THR A 19 20.89 11.11 2.33
CA THR A 19 22.26 10.59 2.21
C THR A 19 22.71 9.83 3.43
N ASP A 20 22.17 10.20 4.61
CA ASP A 20 22.53 9.61 5.89
C ASP A 20 21.52 8.57 6.33
N ASP A 21 21.97 7.60 7.10
CA ASP A 21 21.14 6.52 7.67
C ASP A 21 20.28 5.83 6.60
N ARG A 22 20.93 5.46 5.50
CA ARG A 22 20.28 4.70 4.41
C ARG A 22 20.32 3.21 4.74
N ASP A 23 19.24 2.53 4.36
CA ASP A 23 19.21 1.07 4.42
C ASP A 23 20.36 0.46 3.61
N THR A 24 20.82 -0.70 4.04
CA THR A 24 21.82 -1.48 3.31
C THR A 24 21.31 -1.81 1.90
N ALA A 25 22.20 -1.83 0.92
CA ALA A 25 21.83 -2.18 -0.43
C ALA A 25 21.16 -3.56 -0.47
N THR A 26 20.07 -3.65 -1.22
CA THR A 26 19.32 -4.91 -1.40
C THR A 26 20.23 -5.99 -1.97
N THR A 27 20.34 -7.12 -1.28
CA THR A 27 21.10 -8.28 -1.73
C THR A 27 20.37 -9.04 -2.83
N TRP A 28 21.10 -9.89 -3.57
CA TRP A 28 20.49 -10.79 -4.55
C TRP A 28 19.46 -11.72 -3.89
N ALA A 29 19.82 -12.31 -2.76
CA ALA A 29 18.91 -13.18 -2.00
C ALA A 29 17.61 -12.47 -1.60
N THR A 30 17.69 -11.20 -1.19
CA THR A 30 16.49 -10.41 -0.89
C THR A 30 15.63 -10.18 -2.14
N ARG A 31 16.25 -9.95 -3.29
CA ARG A 31 15.52 -9.78 -4.56
C ARG A 31 14.81 -11.06 -4.98
N GLU A 32 15.49 -12.21 -4.88
CA GLU A 32 14.89 -13.51 -5.19
C GLU A 32 13.70 -13.77 -4.27
N ALA A 33 13.85 -13.61 -2.97
CA ALA A 33 12.76 -13.80 -2.01
C ALA A 33 11.55 -12.89 -2.30
N GLN A 34 11.78 -11.63 -2.67
CA GLN A 34 10.72 -10.71 -3.07
C GLN A 34 10.04 -11.14 -4.36
N TYR A 35 10.82 -11.59 -5.34
CA TYR A 35 10.30 -12.06 -6.62
C TYR A 35 9.45 -13.31 -6.44
N ASP A 36 9.93 -14.28 -5.68
CA ASP A 36 9.22 -15.52 -5.37
C ASP A 36 7.92 -15.24 -4.62
N ALA A 37 7.95 -14.32 -3.66
CA ALA A 37 6.76 -13.89 -2.95
C ALA A 37 5.71 -13.26 -3.90
N VAL A 38 6.13 -12.42 -4.84
CA VAL A 38 5.22 -11.82 -5.84
C VAL A 38 4.68 -12.89 -6.79
N CYS A 39 5.50 -13.82 -7.27
CA CYS A 39 5.07 -14.90 -8.13
C CYS A 39 4.07 -15.82 -7.42
N THR A 40 4.34 -16.18 -6.17
CA THR A 40 3.44 -17.00 -5.35
C THR A 40 2.12 -16.26 -5.08
N TRP A 41 2.20 -14.98 -4.79
CA TRP A 41 1.01 -14.14 -4.56
C TRP A 41 0.15 -13.98 -5.81
N GLY A 42 0.74 -14.01 -6.99
CA GLY A 42 0.03 -13.96 -8.27
C GLY A 42 -0.79 -15.21 -8.59
N ILE A 43 -0.60 -16.30 -7.86
CA ILE A 43 -1.38 -17.54 -8.02
C ILE A 43 -2.68 -17.42 -7.21
N PRO A 44 -3.87 -17.51 -7.84
CA PRO A 44 -5.13 -17.45 -7.12
C PRO A 44 -5.24 -18.53 -6.04
N ASP A 45 -5.45 -18.11 -4.80
CA ASP A 45 -5.66 -19.00 -3.66
C ASP A 45 -6.86 -18.54 -2.82
N HIS A 46 -7.96 -19.26 -2.96
CA HIS A 46 -9.19 -18.98 -2.24
C HIS A 46 -9.05 -19.17 -0.72
N ALA A 47 -8.18 -20.07 -0.27
CA ALA A 47 -7.95 -20.29 1.16
C ALA A 47 -7.28 -19.07 1.81
N LEU A 48 -6.37 -18.41 1.10
CA LEU A 48 -5.77 -17.16 1.57
C LEU A 48 -6.80 -16.02 1.67
N LEU A 49 -7.74 -15.93 0.73
CA LEU A 49 -8.83 -14.95 0.80
C LEU A 49 -9.75 -15.20 2.00
N GLN A 50 -10.06 -16.45 2.31
CA GLN A 50 -10.88 -16.79 3.48
C GLN A 50 -10.22 -16.39 4.80
N ARG A 51 -8.88 -16.42 4.88
CA ARG A 51 -8.13 -15.97 6.07
C ARG A 51 -8.30 -14.48 6.37
N LEU A 52 -8.72 -13.67 5.41
CA LEU A 52 -8.96 -12.24 5.62
C LEU A 52 -10.07 -11.97 6.64
N SER A 53 -11.03 -12.88 6.76
CA SER A 53 -12.10 -12.78 7.78
C SER A 53 -11.60 -12.90 9.22
N ALA A 54 -10.42 -13.48 9.44
CA ALA A 54 -9.78 -13.60 10.75
C ALA A 54 -9.05 -12.32 11.20
N ILE A 55 -8.96 -11.29 10.36
CA ILE A 55 -8.37 -10.02 10.73
C ILE A 55 -9.35 -9.24 11.59
N ASP A 56 -9.09 -9.19 12.91
CA ASP A 56 -9.95 -8.54 13.89
C ASP A 56 -9.62 -7.08 14.18
N MET A 57 -8.49 -6.59 13.65
CA MET A 57 -8.04 -5.21 13.84
C MET A 57 -8.64 -4.25 12.80
N PRO A 58 -8.78 -2.96 13.13
CA PRO A 58 -9.21 -1.95 12.16
C PRO A 58 -8.22 -1.84 10.99
N VAL A 59 -8.72 -2.02 9.77
CA VAL A 59 -7.95 -1.93 8.53
C VAL A 59 -8.40 -0.72 7.72
N PHE A 60 -7.46 0.02 7.17
CA PHE A 60 -7.73 1.09 6.22
C PHE A 60 -7.13 0.75 4.85
N VAL A 61 -8.01 0.51 3.89
CA VAL A 61 -7.65 0.25 2.49
C VAL A 61 -7.73 1.56 1.70
N ALA A 62 -6.62 1.94 1.05
CA ALA A 62 -6.54 3.17 0.27
C ALA A 62 -6.00 2.87 -1.13
N ASN A 63 -6.71 3.33 -2.16
CA ASN A 63 -6.27 3.18 -3.55
C ASN A 63 -6.67 4.39 -4.40
N GLY A 64 -6.08 4.51 -5.58
CA GLY A 64 -6.49 5.48 -6.60
C GLY A 64 -7.52 4.87 -7.55
N ASP A 65 -8.43 5.69 -8.06
CA ASP A 65 -9.43 5.26 -9.06
C ASP A 65 -8.82 4.91 -10.41
N SER A 66 -7.61 5.40 -10.67
CA SER A 66 -6.88 5.23 -11.92
C SER A 66 -5.59 4.42 -11.75
N ASP A 67 -5.54 3.52 -10.75
CA ASP A 67 -4.39 2.64 -10.53
C ASP A 67 -4.39 1.51 -11.56
N PRO A 68 -3.39 1.46 -12.47
CA PRO A 68 -3.33 0.44 -13.51
C PRO A 68 -2.73 -0.89 -13.02
N MET A 69 -2.07 -0.90 -11.86
CA MET A 69 -1.43 -2.09 -11.32
C MET A 69 -2.36 -2.86 -10.38
N ILE A 70 -2.99 -2.13 -9.46
CA ILE A 70 -3.95 -2.70 -8.52
C ILE A 70 -5.28 -2.00 -8.74
N LEU A 71 -6.13 -2.61 -9.53
CA LEU A 71 -7.42 -2.03 -9.90
C LEU A 71 -8.28 -1.76 -8.66
N PRO A 72 -9.03 -0.66 -8.61
CA PRO A 72 -9.79 -0.23 -7.44
C PRO A 72 -10.78 -1.28 -6.90
N HIS A 73 -11.31 -2.14 -7.76
CA HIS A 73 -12.24 -3.18 -7.36
C HIS A 73 -11.62 -4.21 -6.39
N TYR A 74 -10.30 -4.47 -6.48
CA TYR A 74 -9.61 -5.33 -5.51
C TYR A 74 -9.55 -4.70 -4.12
N SER A 75 -9.45 -3.39 -4.04
CA SER A 75 -9.50 -2.68 -2.76
C SER A 75 -10.89 -2.75 -2.13
N CYS A 76 -11.94 -2.68 -2.95
CA CYS A 76 -13.31 -2.88 -2.48
C CYS A 76 -13.54 -4.33 -2.04
N LEU A 77 -13.00 -5.30 -2.79
CA LEU A 77 -13.05 -6.72 -2.42
C LEU A 77 -12.39 -6.97 -1.06
N LEU A 78 -11.18 -6.48 -0.86
CA LEU A 78 -10.47 -6.59 0.42
C LEU A 78 -11.29 -5.99 1.58
N ALA A 79 -11.86 -4.81 1.36
CA ALA A 79 -12.67 -4.16 2.39
C ALA A 79 -13.97 -4.92 2.69
N GLY A 80 -14.49 -5.67 1.74
CA GLY A 80 -15.66 -6.55 1.93
C GLY A 80 -15.33 -7.85 2.67
N LEU A 81 -14.09 -8.35 2.55
CA LEU A 81 -13.65 -9.60 3.17
C LEU A 81 -13.11 -9.42 4.60
N ILE A 82 -12.66 -8.22 4.95
CA ILE A 82 -12.09 -7.90 6.26
C ILE A 82 -13.16 -7.21 7.13
N PRO A 83 -13.57 -7.78 8.29
CA PRO A 83 -14.72 -7.32 9.05
C PRO A 83 -14.70 -5.86 9.50
N HIS A 84 -13.52 -5.32 9.81
CA HIS A 84 -13.37 -3.95 10.31
C HIS A 84 -12.62 -3.06 9.32
N ALA A 85 -12.70 -3.36 8.03
CA ALA A 85 -12.05 -2.58 7.00
C ALA A 85 -12.85 -1.33 6.61
N ARG A 86 -12.13 -0.27 6.30
CA ARG A 86 -12.66 0.93 5.66
C ARG A 86 -11.91 1.17 4.37
N VAL A 87 -12.63 1.35 3.27
CA VAL A 87 -12.03 1.65 1.97
C VAL A 87 -12.16 3.13 1.63
N LYS A 88 -11.14 3.69 1.01
CA LYS A 88 -11.17 5.01 0.40
C LYS A 88 -10.49 4.97 -0.96
N ILE A 89 -11.29 5.16 -1.99
CA ILE A 89 -10.79 5.38 -3.35
C ILE A 89 -10.60 6.88 -3.56
N TYR A 90 -9.42 7.27 -4.01
CA TYR A 90 -9.06 8.66 -4.26
C TYR A 90 -9.21 8.98 -5.74
N PRO A 91 -10.03 9.98 -6.10
CA PRO A 91 -10.25 10.32 -7.51
C PRO A 91 -8.99 10.91 -8.15
N ARG A 92 -8.79 10.59 -9.42
CA ARG A 92 -7.67 11.08 -10.27
C ARG A 92 -6.28 10.73 -9.73
N LEU A 93 -6.19 9.65 -8.97
CA LEU A 93 -4.91 9.14 -8.46
C LEU A 93 -4.69 7.71 -8.94
N GLY A 94 -3.49 7.45 -9.46
CA GLY A 94 -3.00 6.10 -9.73
C GLY A 94 -2.36 5.48 -8.48
N ALA A 95 -1.43 4.53 -8.68
CA ALA A 95 -0.67 3.85 -7.60
C ALA A 95 0.05 4.77 -6.61
N ARG A 96 0.13 6.08 -6.90
CA ARG A 96 0.80 7.10 -6.09
C ARG A 96 -0.04 7.67 -4.94
N VAL A 97 -1.18 7.11 -4.64
CA VAL A 97 -2.08 7.63 -3.59
C VAL A 97 -1.39 7.87 -2.24
N LEU A 98 -0.40 7.07 -1.92
CA LEU A 98 0.30 7.15 -0.63
C LEU A 98 1.43 8.18 -0.58
N VAL A 99 1.95 8.64 -1.72
CA VAL A 99 3.08 9.57 -1.79
C VAL A 99 2.61 11.03 -1.88
N PRO A 100 1.89 11.48 -2.91
CA PRO A 100 1.47 12.87 -3.00
C PRO A 100 0.30 13.22 -2.08
N ALA A 101 -0.55 12.27 -1.74
CA ALA A 101 -1.71 12.46 -0.86
C ALA A 101 -1.41 12.12 0.61
N SER A 102 -0.15 12.04 1.01
CA SER A 102 0.27 11.60 2.34
C SER A 102 -0.45 12.33 3.49
N ARG A 103 -0.68 13.64 3.37
CA ARG A 103 -1.44 14.42 4.37
C ARG A 103 -2.89 13.96 4.49
N ARG A 104 -3.57 13.66 3.38
CA ARG A 104 -4.96 13.20 3.36
C ARG A 104 -5.08 11.77 3.91
N VAL A 105 -4.17 10.90 3.53
CA VAL A 105 -4.13 9.52 4.03
C VAL A 105 -3.81 9.49 5.52
N ARG A 106 -2.82 10.29 5.98
CA ARG A 106 -2.48 10.40 7.41
C ARG A 106 -3.64 10.91 8.25
N ARG A 107 -4.41 11.88 7.73
CA ARG A 107 -5.58 12.42 8.44
C ARG A 107 -6.67 11.37 8.64
N ARG A 108 -6.86 10.47 7.65
CA ARG A 108 -7.80 9.36 7.76
C ARG A 108 -7.30 8.25 8.68
N ARG A 109 -5.98 7.97 8.69
CA ARG A 109 -5.38 7.02 9.63
C ARG A 109 -5.55 7.44 11.09
N ARG A 110 -5.50 8.74 11.39
CA ARG A 110 -5.71 9.26 12.76
C ARG A 110 -7.13 9.02 13.29
N GLY A 111 -8.09 8.80 12.43
CA GLY A 111 -9.46 8.46 12.81
C GLY A 111 -9.71 6.97 13.09
N ILE A 112 -8.69 6.12 12.92
CA ILE A 112 -8.76 4.70 13.27
C ILE A 112 -8.27 4.57 14.72
N PRO A 113 -9.10 4.13 15.66
CA PRO A 113 -8.66 3.98 17.05
C PRO A 113 -7.52 2.96 17.11
N ARG A 114 -6.40 3.35 17.70
CA ARG A 114 -5.34 2.43 18.06
C ARG A 114 -5.84 1.62 19.25
N ARG A 115 -5.92 0.33 19.14
CA ARG A 115 -6.02 -0.53 20.35
C ARG A 115 -4.74 -0.31 21.15
N ALA A 116 -4.89 0.12 22.40
CA ALA A 116 -3.79 0.14 23.35
C ALA A 116 -3.28 -1.32 23.50
N GLY A 117 -2.03 -1.56 23.12
CA GLY A 117 -1.39 -2.83 23.43
C GLY A 117 -0.70 -3.58 22.30
N LEU A 118 -0.51 -3.01 21.10
CA LEU A 118 0.35 -3.63 20.10
C LEU A 118 1.60 -2.78 19.92
N ALA A 119 2.71 -3.34 20.41
CA ALA A 119 4.05 -2.82 20.19
C ALA A 119 4.34 -2.71 18.68
N ALA A 120 5.10 -1.68 18.34
CA ALA A 120 5.53 -1.37 16.98
C ALA A 120 6.12 -2.58 16.26
N TRP A 121 5.68 -2.75 15.02
CA TRP A 121 6.40 -3.42 13.96
C TRP A 121 6.88 -2.36 13.00
#